data_f789600863869d5286f25d4e77ef0df9
#
_entry.id   f789600863869d5286f25d4e77ef0df9
#
_cell.length_a   1.000
_cell.length_b   1.000
_cell.length_c   1.000
_cell.angle_alpha   90.00
_cell.angle_beta   90.00
_cell.angle_gamma   90.00
#
_symmetry.space_group_name_H-M   'P 1'
#
loop_
_entity.id
_entity.type
_entity.pdbx_description
1 polymer ?
#
loop_
_entity_poly.entity_id
_entity_poly.type
_entity_poly.pdbx_seq_one_letter_code
_entity_poly.pdbx_strand_id
1 'polypeptide(L)'
;MSYDGYQSLRVAIEAGVAHVTLDNPPVNMLDTMLINELHDFVGAVREDDRVRVIVVQSADPDFFVAHVDLGFMLHPETFAELANPDAMTGGDESLINPMQKLILRLRALPQVTIAKLAGRLRGGGNELAMALDMSFAARGRTWLAQPETRMGIIPGGGGTQLLPPLVGRARALEVILGGNLFDAEAAERYGWINRALPAGELDGFVDTLARCIAMLRPEQITAAKAAVGAAAASGSLLEGLGEESKALGGVYPAPDAVVARMRAAVAAGAQTREGELDLEASLDRIA
;
A
#
# COMPACT_ATOMS: atom_id res chain seq x y z
N MET A 1 1.28 2.53 -21.94
CA MET A 1 0.13 3.22 -21.34
C MET A 1 0.55 4.63 -21.00
N SER A 2 -0.32 5.63 -21.16
CA SER A 2 -0.09 7.00 -20.70
C SER A 2 -0.99 7.23 -19.49
N TYR A 3 -0.48 7.98 -18.53
CA TYR A 3 -1.21 8.42 -17.34
C TYR A 3 -1.49 9.93 -17.39
N ASP A 4 -1.33 10.52 -18.58
CA ASP A 4 -1.64 11.92 -18.84
C ASP A 4 -3.15 12.11 -18.92
N GLY A 5 -3.67 13.13 -18.28
CA GLY A 5 -5.09 13.45 -18.33
C GLY A 5 -5.84 13.36 -17.01
N TYR A 6 -5.23 12.79 -15.97
CA TYR A 6 -5.77 12.91 -14.62
C TYR A 6 -5.74 14.36 -14.14
N GLN A 7 -6.76 14.75 -13.40
CA GLN A 7 -6.90 16.11 -12.86
C GLN A 7 -6.48 16.18 -11.37
N SER A 8 -6.68 15.08 -10.64
CA SER A 8 -6.39 14.94 -9.22
C SER A 8 -5.20 14.03 -8.90
N LEU A 9 -4.60 13.41 -9.93
CA LEU A 9 -3.43 12.56 -9.83
C LEU A 9 -2.32 13.03 -10.79
N ARG A 10 -1.08 12.95 -10.32
CA ARG A 10 0.10 13.03 -11.20
C ARG A 10 0.89 11.74 -11.07
N VAL A 11 1.23 11.13 -12.22
CA VAL A 11 1.97 9.87 -12.27
C VAL A 11 3.28 10.07 -13.02
N ALA A 12 4.38 9.74 -12.36
CA ALA A 12 5.71 9.71 -12.98
C ALA A 12 6.32 8.34 -12.79
N ILE A 13 6.88 7.74 -13.85
CA ILE A 13 7.50 6.41 -13.79
C ILE A 13 8.99 6.56 -14.02
N GLU A 14 9.78 6.10 -13.06
CA GLU A 14 11.24 6.06 -13.15
C GLU A 14 11.78 4.75 -12.58
N ALA A 15 12.66 4.07 -13.28
CA ALA A 15 13.36 2.86 -12.83
C ALA A 15 12.45 1.78 -12.22
N GLY A 16 11.28 1.55 -12.80
CA GLY A 16 10.32 0.54 -12.31
C GLY A 16 9.44 1.00 -11.16
N VAL A 17 9.56 2.25 -10.73
CA VAL A 17 8.74 2.87 -9.67
C VAL A 17 7.79 3.88 -10.27
N ALA A 18 6.49 3.74 -10.01
CA ALA A 18 5.46 4.74 -10.31
C ALA A 18 5.23 5.62 -9.07
N HIS A 19 5.60 6.89 -9.16
CA HIS A 19 5.28 7.90 -8.16
C HIS A 19 3.92 8.49 -8.48
N VAL A 20 2.93 8.17 -7.65
CA VAL A 20 1.54 8.65 -7.76
C VAL A 20 1.34 9.74 -6.74
N THR A 21 1.24 10.96 -7.21
CA THR A 21 1.04 12.13 -6.36
C THR A 21 -0.43 12.54 -6.39
N LEU A 22 -1.07 12.47 -5.23
CA LEU A 22 -2.41 13.01 -5.02
C LEU A 22 -2.33 14.53 -5.08
N ASP A 23 -3.11 15.17 -5.95
CA ASP A 23 -3.12 16.62 -6.17
C ASP A 23 -4.54 17.11 -6.43
N ASN A 24 -5.37 17.00 -5.39
CA ASN A 24 -6.78 17.42 -5.40
C ASN A 24 -7.02 18.54 -4.37
N PRO A 25 -6.63 19.79 -4.70
CA PRO A 25 -6.76 20.90 -3.77
C PRO A 25 -8.23 21.19 -3.41
N PRO A 26 -8.51 21.76 -2.23
CA PRO A 26 -7.51 22.37 -1.33
C PRO A 26 -6.91 21.41 -0.28
N VAL A 27 -7.38 20.18 -0.11
CA VAL A 27 -7.02 19.31 1.03
C VAL A 27 -6.88 17.82 0.64
N ASN A 28 -6.77 17.52 -0.64
CA ASN A 28 -6.79 16.15 -1.16
C ASN A 28 -7.98 15.33 -0.63
N MET A 29 -9.17 15.90 -0.73
CA MET A 29 -10.38 15.21 -0.33
C MET A 29 -10.69 14.05 -1.28
N LEU A 30 -11.09 12.88 -0.75
CA LEU A 30 -11.59 11.77 -1.56
C LEU A 30 -13.01 12.10 -2.02
N ASP A 31 -13.10 12.83 -3.11
CA ASP A 31 -14.31 13.14 -3.85
C ASP A 31 -14.53 12.15 -5.02
N THR A 32 -15.60 12.35 -5.78
CA THR A 32 -15.94 11.51 -6.94
C THR A 32 -14.80 11.47 -7.96
N MET A 33 -14.15 12.62 -8.22
CA MET A 33 -13.08 12.71 -9.22
C MET A 33 -11.87 11.89 -8.78
N LEU A 34 -11.34 12.11 -7.59
CA LEU A 34 -10.16 11.41 -7.09
C LEU A 34 -10.40 9.89 -6.95
N ILE A 35 -11.58 9.48 -6.47
CA ILE A 35 -11.93 8.04 -6.36
C ILE A 35 -11.99 7.39 -7.76
N ASN A 36 -12.62 8.03 -8.73
CA ASN A 36 -12.71 7.50 -10.09
C ASN A 36 -11.34 7.43 -10.78
N GLU A 37 -10.51 8.45 -10.63
CA GLU A 37 -9.15 8.44 -11.18
C GLU A 37 -8.25 7.39 -10.52
N LEU A 38 -8.42 7.13 -9.22
CA LEU A 38 -7.75 6.02 -8.55
C LEU A 38 -8.22 4.66 -9.08
N HIS A 39 -9.51 4.49 -9.37
CA HIS A 39 -10.02 3.26 -10.00
C HIS A 39 -9.42 3.05 -11.39
N ASP A 40 -9.38 4.10 -12.22
CA ASP A 40 -8.79 4.06 -13.55
C ASP A 40 -7.29 3.76 -13.49
N PHE A 41 -6.56 4.46 -12.62
CA PHE A 41 -5.13 4.24 -12.41
C PHE A 41 -4.84 2.78 -12.01
N VAL A 42 -5.57 2.25 -11.04
CA VAL A 42 -5.41 0.85 -10.57
C VAL A 42 -5.68 -0.14 -11.70
N GLY A 43 -6.68 0.11 -12.53
CA GLY A 43 -6.96 -0.71 -13.72
C GLY A 43 -5.82 -0.67 -14.73
N ALA A 44 -5.32 0.52 -15.03
CA ALA A 44 -4.24 0.72 -16.00
C ALA A 44 -2.89 0.17 -15.52
N VAL A 45 -2.50 0.48 -14.26
CA VAL A 45 -1.17 0.10 -13.75
C VAL A 45 -1.01 -1.40 -13.54
N ARG A 46 -2.10 -2.12 -13.28
CA ARG A 46 -2.10 -3.57 -13.12
C ARG A 46 -1.44 -4.30 -14.29
N GLU A 47 -1.68 -3.82 -15.50
CA GLU A 47 -1.19 -4.41 -16.75
C GLU A 47 0.07 -3.70 -17.30
N ASP A 48 0.68 -2.81 -16.51
CA ASP A 48 1.86 -2.05 -16.95
C ASP A 48 3.16 -2.73 -16.51
N ASP A 49 3.77 -3.48 -17.41
CA ASP A 49 5.03 -4.21 -17.19
C ASP A 49 6.23 -3.32 -16.84
N ARG A 50 6.12 -2.00 -17.03
CA ARG A 50 7.16 -1.05 -16.65
C ARG A 50 7.21 -0.79 -15.15
N VAL A 51 6.11 -1.12 -14.42
CA VAL A 51 5.93 -0.79 -13.00
C VAL A 51 6.06 -2.03 -12.13
N ARG A 52 6.91 -1.95 -11.13
CA ARG A 52 7.09 -2.97 -10.07
C ARG A 52 6.60 -2.47 -8.73
N VAL A 53 6.78 -1.18 -8.48
CA VAL A 53 6.45 -0.52 -7.22
C VAL A 53 5.63 0.73 -7.50
N ILE A 54 4.65 1.00 -6.67
CA ILE A 54 3.81 2.20 -6.69
C ILE A 54 4.01 2.92 -5.37
N VAL A 55 4.52 4.15 -5.41
CA VAL A 55 4.63 5.04 -4.26
C VAL A 55 3.52 6.07 -4.34
N VAL A 56 2.57 6.01 -3.41
CA VAL A 56 1.49 7.01 -3.30
C VAL A 56 1.91 8.07 -2.30
N GLN A 57 1.89 9.32 -2.74
CA GLN A 57 2.28 10.50 -1.96
C GLN A 57 1.33 11.67 -2.22
N SER A 58 1.49 12.78 -1.53
CA SER A 58 0.67 13.98 -1.67
C SER A 58 1.48 15.16 -2.19
N ALA A 59 0.84 16.01 -2.99
CA ALA A 59 1.34 17.34 -3.35
C ALA A 59 1.12 18.35 -2.22
N ASP A 60 0.10 18.13 -1.37
CA ASP A 60 -0.21 19.00 -0.26
C ASP A 60 0.70 18.68 0.95
N PRO A 61 1.35 19.69 1.54
CA PRO A 61 2.28 19.49 2.65
C PRO A 61 1.60 19.16 3.99
N ASP A 62 0.30 19.47 4.14
CA ASP A 62 -0.44 19.33 5.39
C ASP A 62 -1.41 18.15 5.38
N PHE A 63 -1.82 17.70 4.19
CA PHE A 63 -2.77 16.62 4.01
C PHE A 63 -2.25 15.56 3.02
N PHE A 64 -2.19 14.31 3.47
CA PHE A 64 -2.13 13.18 2.53
C PHE A 64 -3.52 13.03 1.88
N VAL A 65 -4.55 12.85 2.69
CA VAL A 65 -5.97 12.94 2.34
C VAL A 65 -6.74 13.39 3.57
N ALA A 66 -7.45 14.52 3.48
CA ALA A 66 -8.15 15.08 4.64
C ALA A 66 -9.24 14.13 5.15
N HIS A 67 -10.13 13.67 4.29
CA HIS A 67 -11.21 12.70 4.50
C HIS A 67 -11.97 12.44 3.18
N VAL A 68 -13.00 11.59 3.23
CA VAL A 68 -13.99 11.43 2.14
C VAL A 68 -14.91 12.64 2.09
N ASP A 69 -15.34 13.04 0.90
CA ASP A 69 -16.29 14.12 0.74
C ASP A 69 -17.58 13.86 1.54
N LEU A 70 -17.89 14.78 2.45
CA LEU A 70 -19.11 14.71 3.25
C LEU A 70 -20.38 14.86 2.39
N GLY A 71 -20.22 15.39 1.16
CA GLY A 71 -21.28 15.44 0.15
C GLY A 71 -21.91 14.06 -0.09
N PHE A 72 -21.13 12.97 -0.01
CA PHE A 72 -21.67 11.61 -0.13
C PHE A 72 -22.67 11.24 0.95
N MET A 73 -22.55 11.82 2.15
CA MET A 73 -23.51 11.60 3.24
C MET A 73 -24.71 12.54 3.15
N LEU A 74 -24.49 13.77 2.67
CA LEU A 74 -25.51 14.79 2.53
C LEU A 74 -26.37 14.59 1.26
N HIS A 75 -25.78 14.00 0.23
CA HIS A 75 -26.33 13.78 -1.11
C HIS A 75 -26.05 12.35 -1.57
N PRO A 76 -26.73 11.32 -1.02
CA PRO A 76 -26.46 9.91 -1.31
C PRO A 76 -26.54 9.53 -2.81
N GLU A 77 -27.28 10.32 -3.60
CA GLU A 77 -27.36 10.17 -5.05
C GLU A 77 -26.01 10.31 -5.76
N THR A 78 -25.07 11.06 -5.18
CA THR A 78 -23.72 11.24 -5.73
C THR A 78 -22.88 9.97 -5.70
N PHE A 79 -23.23 8.99 -4.87
CA PHE A 79 -22.62 7.66 -4.94
C PHE A 79 -22.82 6.96 -6.30
N ALA A 80 -23.89 7.29 -7.01
CA ALA A 80 -24.14 6.73 -8.34
C ALA A 80 -23.13 7.22 -9.40
N GLU A 81 -22.42 8.33 -9.12
CA GLU A 81 -21.38 8.90 -10.01
C GLU A 81 -20.04 8.21 -9.82
N LEU A 82 -19.88 7.43 -8.75
CA LEU A 82 -18.65 6.70 -8.48
C LEU A 82 -18.51 5.52 -9.43
N ALA A 83 -17.31 5.32 -9.94
CA ALA A 83 -16.95 4.18 -10.75
C ALA A 83 -17.31 2.88 -10.01
N ASN A 84 -18.02 2.01 -10.69
CA ASN A 84 -18.39 0.70 -10.20
C ASN A 84 -17.79 -0.36 -11.12
N PRO A 85 -16.47 -0.56 -11.09
CA PRO A 85 -15.79 -1.50 -11.97
C PRO A 85 -16.32 -2.93 -11.76
N ASP A 86 -16.22 -3.75 -12.80
CA ASP A 86 -16.63 -5.15 -12.76
C ASP A 86 -15.97 -5.93 -11.64
N ALA A 87 -16.66 -6.98 -11.19
CA ALA A 87 -16.24 -7.87 -10.12
C ALA A 87 -14.84 -8.46 -10.37
N MET A 88 -13.97 -8.36 -9.39
CA MET A 88 -12.60 -8.90 -9.46
C MET A 88 -12.36 -10.12 -8.58
N THR A 89 -13.29 -10.43 -7.70
CA THR A 89 -13.19 -11.51 -6.72
C THR A 89 -14.47 -12.33 -6.73
N GLY A 90 -14.42 -13.61 -6.50
CA GLY A 90 -15.55 -14.54 -6.64
C GLY A 90 -16.65 -14.45 -5.56
N GLY A 91 -16.85 -13.29 -4.94
CA GLY A 91 -17.88 -13.02 -3.93
C GLY A 91 -19.06 -12.21 -4.45
N ASP A 92 -20.10 -12.02 -3.64
CA ASP A 92 -21.19 -11.10 -3.93
C ASP A 92 -20.77 -9.65 -3.71
N GLU A 93 -20.19 -9.04 -4.74
CA GLU A 93 -19.71 -7.66 -4.71
C GLU A 93 -20.83 -6.62 -4.79
N SER A 94 -22.08 -7.04 -4.96
CA SER A 94 -23.24 -6.12 -4.92
C SER A 94 -23.43 -5.47 -3.55
N LEU A 95 -22.87 -6.09 -2.50
CA LEU A 95 -23.00 -5.63 -1.10
C LEU A 95 -21.90 -4.62 -0.71
N ILE A 96 -20.86 -4.44 -1.53
CA ILE A 96 -19.75 -3.55 -1.20
C ILE A 96 -19.79 -2.25 -2.02
N ASN A 97 -19.41 -1.16 -1.38
CA ASN A 97 -19.42 0.16 -2.01
C ASN A 97 -18.18 0.39 -2.90
N PRO A 98 -18.18 1.43 -3.77
CA PRO A 98 -17.06 1.72 -4.66
C PRO A 98 -15.71 1.92 -3.95
N MET A 99 -15.68 2.54 -2.76
CA MET A 99 -14.44 2.69 -2.00
C MET A 99 -13.90 1.33 -1.53
N GLN A 100 -14.75 0.43 -1.05
CA GLN A 100 -14.36 -0.93 -0.68
C GLN A 100 -13.86 -1.73 -1.87
N LYS A 101 -14.44 -1.54 -3.06
CA LYS A 101 -13.94 -2.12 -4.32
C LYS A 101 -12.55 -1.58 -4.67
N LEU A 102 -12.32 -0.27 -4.54
CA LEU A 102 -11.00 0.32 -4.75
C LEU A 102 -9.95 -0.31 -3.84
N ILE A 103 -10.27 -0.49 -2.56
CA ILE A 103 -9.39 -1.14 -1.57
C ILE A 103 -9.05 -2.58 -1.97
N LEU A 104 -10.04 -3.37 -2.38
CA LEU A 104 -9.80 -4.74 -2.85
C LEU A 104 -8.91 -4.76 -4.10
N ARG A 105 -9.14 -3.85 -5.05
CA ARG A 105 -8.34 -3.75 -6.28
C ARG A 105 -6.89 -3.34 -5.99
N LEU A 106 -6.66 -2.39 -5.07
CA LEU A 106 -5.33 -1.99 -4.62
C LEU A 106 -4.58 -3.16 -3.99
N ARG A 107 -5.22 -3.89 -3.08
CA ARG A 107 -4.63 -5.06 -2.41
C ARG A 107 -4.33 -6.22 -3.37
N ALA A 108 -5.08 -6.33 -4.46
CA ALA A 108 -4.92 -7.36 -5.47
C ALA A 108 -3.89 -6.99 -6.58
N LEU A 109 -3.27 -5.82 -6.51
CA LEU A 109 -2.23 -5.43 -7.47
C LEU A 109 -1.02 -6.38 -7.38
N PRO A 110 -0.45 -6.81 -8.51
CA PRO A 110 0.79 -7.58 -8.52
C PRO A 110 2.01 -6.72 -8.12
N GLN A 111 1.93 -5.40 -8.33
CA GLN A 111 2.95 -4.43 -7.90
C GLN A 111 2.94 -4.27 -6.38
N VAL A 112 4.08 -3.90 -5.80
CA VAL A 112 4.16 -3.45 -4.41
C VAL A 112 3.65 -2.03 -4.30
N THR A 113 2.85 -1.74 -3.28
CA THR A 113 2.28 -0.43 -3.03
C THR A 113 2.79 0.16 -1.71
N ILE A 114 3.25 1.41 -1.73
CA ILE A 114 3.84 2.10 -0.58
C ILE A 114 3.13 3.44 -0.36
N ALA A 115 2.62 3.68 0.84
CA ALA A 115 2.15 4.99 1.26
C ALA A 115 3.32 5.79 1.84
N LYS A 116 3.66 6.93 1.21
CA LYS A 116 4.60 7.92 1.74
C LYS A 116 3.81 9.06 2.36
N LEU A 117 3.70 9.04 3.68
CA LEU A 117 2.79 9.87 4.46
C LEU A 117 3.52 11.10 5.03
N ALA A 118 3.22 12.27 4.49
CA ALA A 118 3.77 13.55 4.94
C ALA A 118 2.66 14.58 5.16
N GLY A 119 1.68 14.27 5.98
CA GLY A 119 0.53 15.12 6.24
C GLY A 119 -0.57 14.34 6.97
N ARG A 120 -1.69 15.00 7.23
CA ARG A 120 -2.84 14.40 7.91
C ARG A 120 -3.61 13.47 6.98
N LEU A 121 -4.09 12.34 7.54
CA LEU A 121 -4.99 11.44 6.85
C LEU A 121 -6.08 10.95 7.82
N ARG A 122 -7.34 11.04 7.38
CA ARG A 122 -8.49 10.71 8.22
C ARG A 122 -9.51 9.90 7.44
N GLY A 123 -10.24 9.03 8.13
CA GLY A 123 -11.34 8.27 7.54
C GLY A 123 -10.90 7.52 6.29
N GLY A 124 -11.59 7.77 5.17
CA GLY A 124 -11.26 7.14 3.88
C GLY A 124 -9.83 7.34 3.42
N GLY A 125 -9.17 8.46 3.77
CA GLY A 125 -7.75 8.67 3.46
C GLY A 125 -6.84 7.72 4.24
N ASN A 126 -7.20 7.43 5.49
CA ASN A 126 -6.50 6.43 6.29
C ASN A 126 -6.83 5.00 5.81
N GLU A 127 -8.08 4.75 5.38
CA GLU A 127 -8.49 3.49 4.77
C GLU A 127 -7.73 3.22 3.46
N LEU A 128 -7.54 4.25 2.63
CA LEU A 128 -6.70 4.19 1.43
C LEU A 128 -5.24 3.81 1.77
N ALA A 129 -4.65 4.46 2.77
CA ALA A 129 -3.27 4.16 3.20
C ALA A 129 -3.13 2.73 3.73
N MET A 130 -4.11 2.23 4.52
CA MET A 130 -4.13 0.85 5.03
C MET A 130 -4.37 -0.20 3.94
N ALA A 131 -4.89 0.18 2.78
CA ALA A 131 -5.05 -0.71 1.64
C ALA A 131 -3.73 -0.99 0.92
N LEU A 132 -2.72 -0.14 1.10
CA LEU A 132 -1.40 -0.30 0.51
C LEU A 132 -0.55 -1.31 1.32
N ASP A 133 0.43 -1.92 0.68
CA ASP A 133 1.24 -2.98 1.29
C ASP A 133 2.09 -2.46 2.45
N MET A 134 2.60 -1.24 2.35
CA MET A 134 3.47 -0.62 3.36
C MET A 134 3.15 0.87 3.54
N SER A 135 3.40 1.38 4.76
CA SER A 135 3.21 2.80 5.09
C SER A 135 4.38 3.34 5.89
N PHE A 136 4.95 4.46 5.44
CA PHE A 136 6.02 5.19 6.10
C PHE A 136 5.61 6.64 6.31
N ALA A 137 5.84 7.18 7.50
CA ALA A 137 5.31 8.47 7.91
C ALA A 137 6.38 9.45 8.39
N ALA A 138 6.20 10.74 8.11
CA ALA A 138 7.04 11.81 8.61
C ALA A 138 6.69 12.15 10.06
N ARG A 139 7.65 12.02 11.00
CA ARG A 139 7.50 12.47 12.38
C ARG A 139 7.18 13.96 12.46
N GLY A 140 6.29 14.30 13.37
CA GLY A 140 5.88 15.69 13.60
C GLY A 140 5.02 16.30 12.50
N ARG A 141 4.78 15.58 11.39
CA ARG A 141 3.95 16.06 10.26
C ARG A 141 2.76 15.17 9.97
N THR A 142 2.87 13.87 10.24
CA THR A 142 1.81 12.90 9.93
C THR A 142 0.93 12.64 11.14
N TRP A 143 -0.38 12.69 10.90
CA TRP A 143 -1.42 12.42 11.89
C TRP A 143 -2.51 11.56 11.25
N LEU A 144 -2.88 10.47 11.93
CA LEU A 144 -3.86 9.49 11.48
C LEU A 144 -5.11 9.50 12.36
N ALA A 145 -6.28 9.27 11.79
CA ALA A 145 -7.53 9.10 12.55
C ALA A 145 -8.60 8.32 11.79
N GLN A 146 -9.54 7.72 12.54
CA GLN A 146 -10.84 7.23 12.05
C GLN A 146 -11.95 7.97 12.82
N PRO A 147 -12.34 9.18 12.37
CA PRO A 147 -13.21 10.06 13.14
C PRO A 147 -14.72 9.85 12.90
N GLU A 148 -15.11 8.86 12.10
CA GLU A 148 -16.47 8.65 11.58
C GLU A 148 -17.50 8.51 12.69
N THR A 149 -17.15 7.86 13.81
CA THR A 149 -18.06 7.69 14.95
C THR A 149 -18.41 9.03 15.61
N ARG A 150 -17.51 10.02 15.54
CA ARG A 150 -17.80 11.38 16.06
C ARG A 150 -18.78 12.13 15.17
N MET A 151 -19.00 11.67 13.93
CA MET A 151 -20.01 12.19 13.00
C MET A 151 -21.28 11.32 12.95
N GLY A 152 -21.40 10.32 13.82
CA GLY A 152 -22.59 9.47 13.93
C GLY A 152 -22.65 8.30 12.96
N ILE A 153 -21.55 7.98 12.28
CA ILE A 153 -21.41 6.83 11.38
C ILE A 153 -20.25 5.94 11.82
N ILE A 154 -19.93 4.91 11.07
CA ILE A 154 -18.74 4.08 11.27
C ILE A 154 -17.85 4.14 10.01
N PRO A 155 -16.55 3.77 10.09
CA PRO A 155 -15.70 3.63 8.92
C PRO A 155 -16.34 2.70 7.88
N GLY A 156 -16.51 3.20 6.66
CA GLY A 156 -17.26 2.51 5.61
C GLY A 156 -16.40 2.10 4.39
N GLY A 157 -15.16 2.55 4.31
CA GLY A 157 -14.22 2.21 3.24
C GLY A 157 -13.26 1.07 3.61
N GLY A 158 -13.53 0.30 4.67
CA GLY A 158 -12.70 -0.83 5.07
C GLY A 158 -11.95 -0.65 6.40
N GLY A 159 -12.03 0.51 7.05
CA GLY A 159 -11.30 0.79 8.30
C GLY A 159 -11.59 -0.19 9.43
N THR A 160 -12.83 -0.68 9.55
CA THR A 160 -13.21 -1.69 10.54
C THR A 160 -12.62 -3.09 10.25
N GLN A 161 -12.18 -3.34 9.02
CA GLN A 161 -11.63 -4.62 8.58
C GLN A 161 -10.10 -4.59 8.48
N LEU A 162 -9.53 -3.46 8.06
CA LEU A 162 -8.09 -3.31 7.84
C LEU A 162 -7.32 -2.97 9.12
N LEU A 163 -7.91 -2.16 10.01
CA LEU A 163 -7.22 -1.71 11.22
C LEU A 163 -7.01 -2.82 12.27
N PRO A 164 -8.02 -3.68 12.61
CA PRO A 164 -7.85 -4.68 13.66
C PRO A 164 -6.72 -5.70 13.41
N PRO A 165 -6.46 -6.18 12.20
CA PRO A 165 -5.32 -7.05 11.93
C PRO A 165 -3.95 -6.38 12.17
N LEU A 166 -3.88 -5.06 12.00
CA LEU A 166 -2.65 -4.29 12.20
C LEU A 166 -2.37 -4.01 13.68
N VAL A 167 -3.37 -3.53 14.42
CA VAL A 167 -3.16 -2.98 15.78
C VAL A 167 -3.76 -3.86 16.88
N GLY A 168 -4.51 -4.89 16.54
CA GLY A 168 -5.31 -5.69 17.46
C GLY A 168 -6.65 -5.03 17.81
N ARG A 169 -7.63 -5.86 18.24
CA ARG A 169 -9.03 -5.43 18.47
C ARG A 169 -9.16 -4.27 19.45
N ALA A 170 -8.42 -4.30 20.56
CA ALA A 170 -8.56 -3.29 21.62
C ALA A 170 -8.15 -1.88 21.11
N ARG A 171 -6.99 -1.78 20.45
CA ARG A 171 -6.52 -0.51 19.88
C ARG A 171 -7.38 -0.05 18.70
N ALA A 172 -7.87 -0.98 17.88
CA ALA A 172 -8.80 -0.63 16.80
C ALA A 172 -10.09 0.00 17.36
N LEU A 173 -10.66 -0.52 18.46
CA LEU A 173 -11.82 0.08 19.13
C LEU A 173 -11.47 1.45 19.73
N GLU A 174 -10.30 1.61 20.35
CA GLU A 174 -9.83 2.91 20.86
C GLU A 174 -9.77 3.95 19.74
N VAL A 175 -9.16 3.61 18.61
CA VAL A 175 -9.03 4.50 17.46
C VAL A 175 -10.39 4.86 16.86
N ILE A 176 -11.22 3.85 16.57
CA ILE A 176 -12.50 4.03 15.87
C ILE A 176 -13.55 4.70 16.77
N LEU A 177 -13.69 4.25 18.02
CA LEU A 177 -14.70 4.82 18.93
C LEU A 177 -14.26 6.16 19.51
N GLY A 178 -12.97 6.34 19.77
CA GLY A 178 -12.40 7.60 20.24
C GLY A 178 -12.36 8.67 19.16
N GLY A 179 -12.12 8.29 17.91
CA GLY A 179 -12.04 9.19 16.76
C GLY A 179 -10.97 10.29 16.90
N ASN A 180 -9.92 10.05 17.69
CA ASN A 180 -8.86 11.00 17.97
C ASN A 180 -7.76 10.94 16.90
N LEU A 181 -6.95 12.02 16.85
CA LEU A 181 -5.72 12.04 16.07
C LEU A 181 -4.61 11.29 16.81
N PHE A 182 -3.89 10.46 16.08
CA PHE A 182 -2.67 9.77 16.51
C PHE A 182 -1.50 10.30 15.69
N ASP A 183 -0.39 10.66 16.35
CA ASP A 183 0.83 11.02 15.66
C ASP A 183 1.51 9.78 15.02
N ALA A 184 2.50 10.04 14.16
CA ALA A 184 3.22 8.99 13.46
C ALA A 184 3.90 7.99 14.41
N GLU A 185 4.45 8.47 15.53
CA GLU A 185 5.13 7.64 16.53
C GLU A 185 4.14 6.73 17.28
N ALA A 186 2.96 7.22 17.60
CA ALA A 186 1.91 6.38 18.19
C ALA A 186 1.41 5.33 17.19
N ALA A 187 1.25 5.72 15.93
CA ALA A 187 0.84 4.80 14.87
C ALA A 187 1.88 3.70 14.65
N GLU A 188 3.18 4.01 14.65
CA GLU A 188 4.27 3.02 14.61
C GLU A 188 4.22 2.07 15.81
N ARG A 189 4.13 2.61 17.04
CA ARG A 189 4.04 1.77 18.26
C ARG A 189 2.81 0.87 18.27
N TYR A 190 1.73 1.26 17.63
CA TYR A 190 0.52 0.43 17.51
C TYR A 190 0.65 -0.66 16.44
N GLY A 191 1.61 -0.54 15.52
CA GLY A 191 1.74 -1.40 14.34
C GLY A 191 0.79 -0.98 13.22
N TRP A 192 0.26 0.24 13.28
CA TRP A 192 -0.64 0.78 12.25
C TRP A 192 0.12 1.14 10.97
N ILE A 193 1.35 1.63 11.12
CA ILE A 193 2.30 1.89 10.04
C ILE A 193 3.63 1.15 10.28
N ASN A 194 4.43 0.99 9.23
CA ASN A 194 5.72 0.32 9.31
C ASN A 194 6.74 1.14 10.12
N ARG A 195 6.90 2.43 9.81
CA ARG A 195 7.88 3.31 10.47
C ARG A 195 7.46 4.76 10.46
N ALA A 196 7.79 5.45 11.55
CA ALA A 196 7.81 6.90 11.65
C ALA A 196 9.26 7.40 11.54
N LEU A 197 9.58 8.15 10.50
CA LEU A 197 10.92 8.61 10.17
C LEU A 197 11.04 10.12 10.40
N PRO A 198 12.24 10.65 10.71
CA PRO A 198 12.48 12.08 10.63
C PRO A 198 12.00 12.63 9.29
N ALA A 199 11.32 13.78 9.28
CA ALA A 199 10.68 14.29 8.06
C ALA A 199 11.67 14.47 6.89
N GLY A 200 12.92 14.84 7.17
CA GLY A 200 13.97 14.99 6.16
C GLY A 200 14.56 13.67 5.63
N GLU A 201 14.22 12.53 6.25
CA GLU A 201 14.73 11.21 5.85
C GLU A 201 13.67 10.38 5.12
N LEU A 202 12.39 10.75 5.21
CA LEU A 202 11.28 9.95 4.66
C LEU A 202 11.45 9.69 3.16
N ASP A 203 11.73 10.74 2.38
CA ASP A 203 11.87 10.63 0.92
C ASP A 203 13.00 9.67 0.54
N GLY A 204 14.20 9.89 1.08
CA GLY A 204 15.36 9.05 0.77
C GLY A 204 15.17 7.59 1.17
N PHE A 205 14.52 7.34 2.31
CA PHE A 205 14.22 5.99 2.77
C PHE A 205 13.22 5.28 1.83
N VAL A 206 12.11 5.92 1.50
CA VAL A 206 11.07 5.32 0.63
C VAL A 206 11.62 5.10 -0.78
N ASP A 207 12.35 6.08 -1.34
CA ASP A 207 12.94 5.95 -2.67
C ASP A 207 13.95 4.81 -2.74
N THR A 208 14.81 4.67 -1.73
CA THR A 208 15.77 3.56 -1.66
C THR A 208 15.07 2.22 -1.60
N LEU A 209 14.08 2.06 -0.71
CA LEU A 209 13.30 0.83 -0.58
C LEU A 209 12.57 0.48 -1.88
N ALA A 210 11.90 1.47 -2.49
CA ALA A 210 11.15 1.28 -3.72
C ALA A 210 12.06 0.82 -4.87
N ARG A 211 13.24 1.43 -5.03
CA ARG A 211 14.23 1.05 -6.05
C ARG A 211 14.78 -0.36 -5.79
N CYS A 212 15.11 -0.71 -4.56
CA CYS A 212 15.54 -2.08 -4.22
C CYS A 212 14.48 -3.12 -4.59
N ILE A 213 13.20 -2.86 -4.29
CA ILE A 213 12.12 -3.77 -4.66
C ILE A 213 11.92 -3.80 -6.19
N ALA A 214 12.04 -2.66 -6.88
CA ALA A 214 11.86 -2.58 -8.32
C ALA A 214 12.92 -3.37 -9.13
N MET A 215 14.05 -3.72 -8.52
CA MET A 215 15.05 -4.62 -9.13
C MET A 215 14.65 -6.10 -9.09
N LEU A 216 13.64 -6.46 -8.30
CA LEU A 216 13.14 -7.84 -8.23
C LEU A 216 12.33 -8.19 -9.50
N ARG A 217 12.32 -9.47 -9.84
CA ARG A 217 11.45 -9.97 -10.92
C ARG A 217 9.97 -9.91 -10.48
N PRO A 218 9.05 -9.62 -11.41
CA PRO A 218 7.61 -9.56 -11.10
C PRO A 218 7.08 -10.80 -10.39
N GLU A 219 7.54 -11.99 -10.83
CA GLU A 219 7.11 -13.27 -10.28
C GLU A 219 7.53 -13.43 -8.82
N GLN A 220 8.72 -12.90 -8.44
CA GLN A 220 9.18 -12.92 -7.04
C GLN A 220 8.31 -12.02 -6.15
N ILE A 221 7.96 -10.83 -6.65
CA ILE A 221 7.08 -9.89 -5.95
C ILE A 221 5.71 -10.53 -5.74
N THR A 222 5.10 -11.04 -6.82
CA THR A 222 3.78 -11.67 -6.78
C THR A 222 3.75 -12.89 -5.84
N ALA A 223 4.77 -13.76 -5.92
CA ALA A 223 4.87 -14.93 -5.06
C ALA A 223 5.01 -14.55 -3.58
N ALA A 224 5.85 -13.56 -3.26
CA ALA A 224 6.04 -13.09 -1.88
C ALA A 224 4.76 -12.47 -1.32
N LYS A 225 4.06 -11.60 -2.11
CA LYS A 225 2.78 -11.01 -1.71
C LYS A 225 1.71 -12.07 -1.47
N ALA A 226 1.62 -13.07 -2.34
CA ALA A 226 0.66 -14.17 -2.22
C ALA A 226 0.92 -15.00 -0.94
N ALA A 227 2.17 -15.39 -0.69
CA ALA A 227 2.54 -16.17 0.49
C ALA A 227 2.28 -15.41 1.80
N VAL A 228 2.68 -14.13 1.87
CA VAL A 228 2.43 -13.28 3.05
C VAL A 228 0.92 -13.02 3.23
N GLY A 229 0.19 -12.76 2.15
CA GLY A 229 -1.26 -12.56 2.19
C GLY A 229 -2.02 -13.80 2.67
N ALA A 230 -1.59 -14.99 2.27
CA ALA A 230 -2.20 -16.25 2.69
C ALA A 230 -2.06 -16.49 4.20
N ALA A 231 -1.01 -16.01 4.84
CA ALA A 231 -0.79 -16.18 6.28
C ALA A 231 -1.95 -15.61 7.12
N ALA A 232 -2.57 -14.50 6.68
CA ALA A 232 -3.70 -13.88 7.36
C ALA A 232 -5.04 -14.61 7.13
N ALA A 233 -5.14 -15.38 6.03
CA ALA A 233 -6.36 -16.09 5.63
C ALA A 233 -6.36 -17.56 6.04
N SER A 234 -5.18 -18.14 6.34
CA SER A 234 -5.02 -19.56 6.69
C SER A 234 -5.52 -19.86 8.10
N GLY A 235 -6.27 -20.94 8.26
CA GLY A 235 -6.78 -21.40 9.55
C GLY A 235 -5.71 -22.06 10.41
N SER A 236 -4.58 -22.46 9.83
CA SER A 236 -3.46 -23.12 10.52
C SER A 236 -2.13 -22.81 9.85
N LEU A 237 -1.03 -22.97 10.61
CA LEU A 237 0.32 -22.85 10.06
C LEU A 237 0.57 -23.82 8.90
N LEU A 238 0.04 -25.05 9.00
CA LEU A 238 0.22 -26.05 7.95
C LEU A 238 -0.42 -25.62 6.62
N GLU A 239 -1.62 -25.04 6.69
CA GLU A 239 -2.28 -24.46 5.51
C GLU A 239 -1.47 -23.31 4.94
N GLY A 240 -1.00 -22.37 5.79
CA GLY A 240 -0.14 -21.26 5.39
C GLY A 240 1.15 -21.71 4.71
N LEU A 241 1.83 -22.72 5.26
CA LEU A 241 3.04 -23.32 4.64
C LEU A 241 2.72 -24.02 3.31
N GLY A 242 1.52 -24.57 3.15
CA GLY A 242 1.04 -25.10 1.88
C GLY A 242 0.90 -24.01 0.81
N GLU A 243 0.34 -22.87 1.16
CA GLU A 243 0.24 -21.70 0.25
C GLU A 243 1.63 -21.10 -0.07
N GLU A 244 2.53 -21.00 0.91
CA GLU A 244 3.92 -20.62 0.70
C GLU A 244 4.64 -21.54 -0.29
N SER A 245 4.45 -22.84 -0.16
CA SER A 245 5.03 -23.84 -1.06
C SER A 245 4.50 -23.71 -2.50
N LYS A 246 3.21 -23.40 -2.67
CA LYS A 246 2.63 -23.12 -4.00
C LYS A 246 3.24 -21.84 -4.60
N ALA A 247 3.34 -20.77 -3.81
CA ALA A 247 3.94 -19.51 -4.25
C ALA A 247 5.41 -19.70 -4.64
N LEU A 248 6.19 -20.44 -3.83
CA LEU A 248 7.58 -20.80 -4.13
C LEU A 248 7.67 -21.60 -5.44
N GLY A 249 6.76 -22.51 -5.70
CA GLY A 249 6.69 -23.31 -6.95
C GLY A 249 6.55 -22.43 -8.21
N GLY A 250 6.05 -21.21 -8.09
CA GLY A 250 5.97 -20.23 -9.19
C GLY A 250 7.32 -19.58 -9.54
N VAL A 251 8.31 -19.63 -8.64
CA VAL A 251 9.65 -19.05 -8.83
C VAL A 251 10.78 -20.09 -8.77
N TYR A 252 10.48 -21.32 -8.45
CA TYR A 252 11.41 -22.44 -8.38
C TYR A 252 10.95 -23.61 -9.29
N PRO A 253 11.83 -24.31 -10.01
CA PRO A 253 13.28 -24.15 -9.98
C PRO A 253 13.75 -22.78 -10.47
N ALA A 254 14.82 -22.27 -9.84
CA ALA A 254 15.33 -20.94 -10.13
C ALA A 254 15.84 -20.87 -11.58
N PRO A 255 15.46 -19.84 -12.36
CA PRO A 255 16.00 -19.63 -13.72
C PRO A 255 17.53 -19.47 -13.73
N ASP A 256 18.15 -19.78 -14.88
CA ASP A 256 19.63 -19.74 -15.03
C ASP A 256 20.25 -18.41 -14.58
N ALA A 257 19.60 -17.29 -14.87
CA ALA A 257 20.07 -15.96 -14.43
C ALA A 257 20.10 -15.83 -12.89
N VAL A 258 19.12 -16.40 -12.19
CA VAL A 258 19.07 -16.42 -10.73
C VAL A 258 20.12 -17.35 -10.16
N VAL A 259 20.32 -18.53 -10.77
CA VAL A 259 21.39 -19.46 -10.41
C VAL A 259 22.76 -18.82 -10.60
N ALA A 260 22.97 -18.10 -11.70
CA ALA A 260 24.22 -17.36 -11.96
C ALA A 260 24.48 -16.30 -10.87
N ARG A 261 23.45 -15.54 -10.47
CA ARG A 261 23.55 -14.57 -9.37
C ARG A 261 23.89 -15.23 -8.03
N MET A 262 23.29 -16.39 -7.71
CA MET A 262 23.62 -17.13 -6.49
C MET A 262 25.08 -17.59 -6.51
N ARG A 263 25.58 -18.08 -7.66
CA ARG A 263 26.99 -18.46 -7.82
C ARG A 263 27.93 -17.26 -7.67
N ALA A 264 27.55 -16.10 -8.20
CA ALA A 264 28.32 -14.86 -8.04
C ALA A 264 28.36 -14.42 -6.56
N ALA A 265 27.25 -14.56 -5.82
CA ALA A 265 27.21 -14.28 -4.39
C ALA A 265 28.16 -15.19 -3.61
N VAL A 266 28.17 -16.50 -3.90
CA VAL A 266 29.11 -17.45 -3.27
C VAL A 266 30.55 -17.09 -3.61
N ALA A 267 30.84 -16.75 -4.87
CA ALA A 267 32.18 -16.34 -5.29
C ALA A 267 32.63 -15.02 -4.63
N ALA A 268 31.70 -14.14 -4.29
CA ALA A 268 31.95 -12.88 -3.56
C ALA A 268 32.09 -13.06 -2.04
N GLY A 269 31.97 -14.31 -1.54
CA GLY A 269 32.20 -14.65 -0.14
C GLY A 269 30.96 -15.07 0.67
N ALA A 270 29.76 -15.09 0.06
CA ALA A 270 28.60 -15.68 0.73
C ALA A 270 28.93 -17.11 1.23
N GLN A 271 28.40 -17.49 2.39
CA GLN A 271 28.69 -18.73 3.12
C GLN A 271 30.10 -18.78 3.77
N THR A 272 30.83 -17.67 3.77
CA THR A 272 32.03 -17.49 4.63
C THR A 272 31.71 -16.53 5.75
N ARG A 273 32.43 -16.66 6.89
CA ARG A 273 32.19 -15.77 8.04
C ARG A 273 32.37 -14.29 7.67
N GLU A 274 33.39 -13.98 6.88
CA GLU A 274 33.69 -12.60 6.46
C GLU A 274 32.62 -12.07 5.51
N GLY A 275 32.25 -12.86 4.48
CA GLY A 275 31.23 -12.47 3.52
C GLY A 275 29.83 -12.36 4.11
N GLU A 276 29.49 -13.20 5.10
CA GLU A 276 28.19 -13.12 5.77
C GLU A 276 28.05 -11.87 6.68
N LEU A 277 29.14 -11.28 7.14
CA LEU A 277 29.11 -10.02 7.89
C LEU A 277 28.86 -8.79 7.01
N ASP A 278 28.99 -8.93 5.67
CA ASP A 278 28.79 -7.86 4.66
C ASP A 278 27.89 -8.38 3.49
N LEU A 279 27.03 -9.35 3.74
CA LEU A 279 26.28 -10.05 2.70
C LEU A 279 25.38 -9.09 1.93
N GLU A 280 24.63 -8.23 2.61
CA GLU A 280 23.68 -7.29 2.02
C GLU A 280 24.39 -6.35 1.04
N ALA A 281 25.47 -5.71 1.47
CA ALA A 281 26.27 -4.83 0.62
C ALA A 281 26.93 -5.59 -0.53
N SER A 282 27.24 -6.88 -0.35
CA SER A 282 27.79 -7.73 -1.40
C SER A 282 26.73 -8.09 -2.44
N LEU A 283 25.49 -8.37 -2.02
CA LEU A 283 24.36 -8.64 -2.90
C LEU A 283 24.00 -7.42 -3.76
N ASP A 284 24.08 -6.21 -3.21
CA ASP A 284 23.84 -4.96 -3.94
C ASP A 284 24.87 -4.75 -5.09
N ARG A 285 26.11 -5.21 -4.91
CA ARG A 285 27.17 -5.12 -5.94
C ARG A 285 27.04 -6.16 -7.05
N ILE A 286 26.28 -7.24 -6.83
CA ILE A 286 26.10 -8.36 -7.77
C ILE A 286 24.81 -8.18 -8.61
N ALA A 287 24.02 -7.14 -8.31
CA ALA A 287 22.74 -6.87 -8.94
C ALA A 287 22.85 -6.49 -10.43
#